data_a05c35c8eef908b042aeabb7d68df9ff
#
_entry.id   a05c35c8eef908b042aeabb7d68df9ff
#
_cell.length_a   1.000
_cell.length_b   1.000
_cell.length_c   1.000
_cell.angle_alpha   90.00
_cell.angle_beta   90.00
_cell.angle_gamma   90.00
#
_symmetry.space_group_name_H-M   'P 1'
#
loop_
_entity.id
_entity.type
_entity.pdbx_description
1 polymer ?
#
loop_
_entity_poly.entity_id
_entity_poly.type
_entity_poly.pdbx_seq_one_letter_code
_entity_poly.pdbx_strand_id
1 'polypeptide(L)'
;MPPTPRSRRSLLAGLCLALAATMPATAQQAPAATLSTEAEIAAEFASVPCDNSARLDATRALFERMGAPADAIRIDHHDDVDNLVVVKPGTSTETLVVGAHYDKVAKGCGAIDNWTGVVALAHLYRTLRQFAPTKTLVFVAFGREEHGLVGSRAMTAAIPDDQVARYCAMVNLDSLGLAAPQVADNMSSKAMVAFAESVAKELQVPFGHARIGGANSDSTPFVKRGIPALTLHGLDSNALRLLHTPRDQPEKVNATSVYLGYRLALAMLARLDQAPCTAQRGG
;
A
#
# COMPACT_ATOMS: atom_id res chain seq x y z
N MET A 1 -50.17 -38.74 86.00
CA MET A 1 -49.37 -39.23 84.87
C MET A 1 -49.09 -38.05 83.93
N PRO A 2 -47.84 -37.60 83.79
CA PRO A 2 -47.56 -36.50 82.92
C PRO A 2 -47.23 -36.99 81.48
N PRO A 3 -47.43 -36.20 80.45
CA PRO A 3 -47.21 -36.55 79.05
C PRO A 3 -45.74 -36.36 78.63
N THR A 4 -45.34 -37.27 77.76
CA THR A 4 -44.00 -37.33 77.14
C THR A 4 -43.74 -36.22 76.14
N PRO A 5 -42.49 -35.72 76.00
CA PRO A 5 -42.18 -34.69 75.03
C PRO A 5 -41.88 -35.26 73.63
N ARG A 6 -42.39 -34.57 72.57
CA ARG A 6 -42.17 -34.86 71.18
C ARG A 6 -40.85 -34.23 70.77
N SER A 7 -39.92 -35.06 70.23
CA SER A 7 -38.66 -34.63 69.63
C SER A 7 -38.91 -33.93 68.28
N ARG A 8 -38.41 -32.69 68.12
CA ARG A 8 -38.35 -31.99 66.85
C ARG A 8 -37.04 -32.41 66.14
N ARG A 9 -37.18 -33.04 65.00
CA ARG A 9 -36.03 -33.24 64.06
C ARG A 9 -35.84 -32.00 63.24
N SER A 10 -34.69 -31.30 63.39
CA SER A 10 -34.29 -30.22 62.58
C SER A 10 -33.66 -30.81 61.28
N LEU A 11 -34.27 -30.48 60.13
CA LEU A 11 -33.71 -30.70 58.82
C LEU A 11 -32.73 -29.54 58.51
N LEU A 12 -31.43 -29.83 58.51
CA LEU A 12 -30.38 -28.94 57.95
C LEU A 12 -30.35 -29.16 56.44
N ALA A 13 -30.89 -28.18 55.70
CA ALA A 13 -30.75 -28.13 54.26
C ALA A 13 -29.37 -27.55 53.96
N GLY A 14 -28.43 -28.40 53.48
CA GLY A 14 -27.12 -27.98 52.99
C GLY A 14 -27.26 -27.29 51.63
N LEU A 15 -26.93 -26.00 51.58
CA LEU A 15 -26.83 -25.19 50.36
C LEU A 15 -25.45 -25.45 49.73
N CYS A 16 -25.36 -26.32 48.72
CA CYS A 16 -24.18 -26.46 47.91
C CYS A 16 -24.08 -25.25 46.95
N LEU A 17 -23.23 -24.27 47.26
CA LEU A 17 -22.80 -23.23 46.30
C LEU A 17 -21.86 -23.88 45.30
N ALA A 18 -22.31 -24.10 44.07
CA ALA A 18 -21.44 -24.43 42.95
C ALA A 18 -20.72 -23.17 42.49
N LEU A 19 -19.42 -23.03 42.82
CA LEU A 19 -18.54 -22.03 42.19
C LEU A 19 -18.32 -22.45 40.74
N ALA A 20 -19.00 -21.81 39.82
CA ALA A 20 -18.64 -21.86 38.40
C ALA A 20 -17.33 -21.11 38.19
N ALA A 21 -16.21 -21.81 38.03
CA ALA A 21 -14.94 -21.24 37.62
C ALA A 21 -15.07 -20.80 36.15
N THR A 22 -15.19 -19.48 35.93
CA THR A 22 -15.05 -18.89 34.58
C THR A 22 -13.60 -19.01 34.16
N MET A 23 -13.29 -19.95 33.25
CA MET A 23 -12.01 -20.01 32.62
C MET A 23 -11.83 -18.72 31.76
N PRO A 24 -10.67 -18.03 31.86
CA PRO A 24 -10.41 -16.91 30.98
C PRO A 24 -10.35 -17.44 29.53
N ALA A 25 -11.12 -16.80 28.64
CA ALA A 25 -11.04 -17.06 27.22
C ALA A 25 -9.59 -16.78 26.77
N THR A 26 -8.90 -17.83 26.35
CA THR A 26 -7.59 -17.67 25.71
C THR A 26 -7.78 -16.81 24.48
N ALA A 27 -7.28 -15.57 24.52
CA ALA A 27 -7.21 -14.71 23.35
C ALA A 27 -6.40 -15.46 22.29
N GLN A 28 -7.09 -15.95 21.27
CA GLN A 28 -6.47 -16.63 20.14
C GLN A 28 -5.63 -15.58 19.41
N GLN A 29 -4.32 -15.69 19.52
CA GLN A 29 -3.39 -14.78 18.89
C GLN A 29 -3.65 -14.82 17.37
N ALA A 30 -4.01 -13.68 16.77
CA ALA A 30 -4.20 -13.60 15.33
C ALA A 30 -2.92 -14.12 14.62
N PRO A 31 -3.07 -14.91 13.55
CA PRO A 31 -1.91 -15.44 12.84
C PRO A 31 -1.01 -14.28 12.41
N ALA A 32 0.30 -14.43 12.60
CA ALA A 32 1.27 -13.44 12.19
C ALA A 32 1.13 -13.18 10.70
N ALA A 33 1.01 -11.90 10.30
CA ALA A 33 0.86 -11.54 8.91
C ALA A 33 2.07 -12.00 8.09
N THR A 34 1.79 -12.60 6.94
CA THR A 34 2.83 -13.07 6.03
C THR A 34 3.28 -11.91 5.14
N LEU A 35 4.51 -11.47 5.31
CA LEU A 35 5.14 -10.49 4.42
C LEU A 35 5.53 -11.18 3.11
N SER A 36 5.53 -10.42 2.02
CA SER A 36 6.10 -10.90 0.77
C SER A 36 7.62 -10.99 0.88
N THR A 37 8.17 -12.05 0.35
CA THR A 37 9.63 -12.26 0.27
C THR A 37 10.21 -11.63 -1.00
N GLU A 38 11.52 -11.41 -1.02
CA GLU A 38 12.23 -10.95 -2.22
C GLU A 38 12.03 -11.90 -3.39
N ALA A 39 12.09 -13.23 -3.14
CA ALA A 39 11.91 -14.24 -4.17
C ALA A 39 10.50 -14.23 -4.78
N GLU A 40 9.45 -14.01 -3.98
CA GLU A 40 8.08 -13.88 -4.47
C GLU A 40 7.91 -12.63 -5.34
N ILE A 41 8.51 -11.51 -4.95
CA ILE A 41 8.51 -10.27 -5.76
C ILE A 41 9.28 -10.48 -7.06
N ALA A 42 10.45 -11.11 -7.01
CA ALA A 42 11.28 -11.38 -8.18
C ALA A 42 10.58 -12.26 -9.22
N ALA A 43 9.78 -13.23 -8.77
CA ALA A 43 9.06 -14.14 -9.65
C ALA A 43 8.06 -13.43 -10.59
N GLU A 44 7.54 -12.25 -10.19
CA GLU A 44 6.57 -11.50 -10.98
C GLU A 44 7.19 -10.71 -12.13
N PHE A 45 8.51 -10.49 -12.14
CA PHE A 45 9.14 -9.70 -13.21
C PHE A 45 9.21 -10.47 -14.53
N ALA A 46 9.29 -11.80 -14.50
CA ALA A 46 9.32 -12.62 -15.72
C ALA A 46 8.03 -12.55 -16.53
N SER A 47 6.92 -12.13 -15.92
CA SER A 47 5.60 -12.03 -16.53
C SER A 47 5.23 -10.63 -17.01
N VAL A 48 6.20 -9.71 -17.10
CA VAL A 48 5.93 -8.33 -17.54
C VAL A 48 5.35 -8.29 -18.96
N PRO A 49 4.18 -7.65 -19.16
CA PRO A 49 3.64 -7.48 -20.51
C PRO A 49 4.39 -6.35 -21.22
N CYS A 50 4.98 -6.67 -22.39
CA CYS A 50 5.68 -5.67 -23.18
C CYS A 50 4.74 -4.87 -24.11
N ASP A 51 3.47 -5.25 -24.18
CA ASP A 51 2.43 -4.54 -24.92
C ASP A 51 1.52 -3.77 -23.95
N ASN A 52 1.32 -2.47 -24.20
CA ASN A 52 0.45 -1.63 -23.38
C ASN A 52 -0.99 -2.14 -23.33
N SER A 53 -1.51 -2.72 -24.41
CA SER A 53 -2.88 -3.26 -24.45
C SER A 53 -3.13 -4.41 -23.48
N ALA A 54 -2.08 -5.13 -23.08
CA ALA A 54 -2.16 -6.24 -22.14
C ALA A 54 -1.94 -5.83 -20.67
N ARG A 55 -1.44 -4.62 -20.40
CA ARG A 55 -0.93 -4.26 -19.07
C ARG A 55 -2.04 -4.07 -18.04
N LEU A 56 -3.19 -3.50 -18.42
CA LEU A 56 -4.33 -3.37 -17.51
C LEU A 56 -4.84 -4.74 -17.05
N ASP A 57 -5.04 -5.66 -17.98
CA ASP A 57 -5.51 -7.03 -17.67
C ASP A 57 -4.48 -7.82 -16.86
N ALA A 58 -3.20 -7.68 -17.20
CA ALA A 58 -2.12 -8.31 -16.43
C ALA A 58 -2.01 -7.74 -15.01
N THR A 59 -2.23 -6.43 -14.83
CA THR A 59 -2.30 -5.79 -13.52
C THR A 59 -3.48 -6.33 -12.71
N ARG A 60 -4.67 -6.45 -13.32
CA ARG A 60 -5.84 -7.08 -12.70
C ARG A 60 -5.51 -8.49 -12.24
N ALA A 61 -5.00 -9.32 -13.14
CA ALA A 61 -4.64 -10.70 -12.84
C ALA A 61 -3.58 -10.81 -11.73
N LEU A 62 -2.65 -9.86 -11.65
CA LEU A 62 -1.67 -9.81 -10.56
C LEU A 62 -2.34 -9.53 -9.22
N PHE A 63 -3.26 -8.56 -9.13
CA PHE A 63 -4.00 -8.30 -7.89
C PHE A 63 -4.87 -9.49 -7.47
N GLU A 64 -5.49 -10.20 -8.43
CA GLU A 64 -6.26 -11.42 -8.16
C GLU A 64 -5.35 -12.52 -7.58
N ARG A 65 -4.15 -12.75 -8.15
CA ARG A 65 -3.14 -13.67 -7.58
C ARG A 65 -2.68 -13.24 -6.19
N MET A 66 -2.61 -11.95 -5.91
CA MET A 66 -2.32 -11.41 -4.57
C MET A 66 -3.51 -11.49 -3.60
N GLY A 67 -4.61 -12.08 -4.05
CA GLY A 67 -5.78 -12.39 -3.24
C GLY A 67 -6.80 -11.25 -3.15
N ALA A 68 -6.83 -10.35 -4.14
CA ALA A 68 -7.94 -9.42 -4.29
C ALA A 68 -9.15 -10.16 -4.86
N PRO A 69 -10.33 -10.11 -4.20
CA PRO A 69 -11.55 -10.62 -4.79
C PRO A 69 -11.90 -9.82 -6.05
N ALA A 70 -12.44 -10.49 -7.05
CA ALA A 70 -12.74 -9.85 -8.35
C ALA A 70 -13.68 -8.65 -8.23
N ASP A 71 -14.62 -8.68 -7.28
CA ASP A 71 -15.56 -7.60 -6.96
C ASP A 71 -14.93 -6.42 -6.20
N ALA A 72 -13.74 -6.62 -5.61
CA ALA A 72 -12.97 -5.55 -4.98
C ALA A 72 -12.09 -4.80 -5.99
N ILE A 73 -11.90 -5.32 -7.20
CA ILE A 73 -11.12 -4.69 -8.26
C ILE A 73 -12.06 -3.89 -9.15
N ARG A 74 -11.94 -2.58 -9.13
CA ARG A 74 -12.74 -1.65 -9.91
C ARG A 74 -11.89 -1.00 -10.99
N ILE A 75 -12.46 -0.76 -12.16
CA ILE A 75 -11.89 0.12 -13.17
C ILE A 75 -12.62 1.45 -13.07
N ASP A 76 -11.88 2.50 -12.72
CA ASP A 76 -12.37 3.86 -12.73
C ASP A 76 -12.14 4.46 -14.13
N HIS A 77 -13.20 4.57 -14.88
CA HIS A 77 -13.20 5.15 -16.22
C HIS A 77 -13.25 6.68 -16.13
N HIS A 78 -12.30 7.34 -16.75
CA HIS A 78 -12.24 8.80 -16.87
C HIS A 78 -11.96 9.14 -18.33
N ASP A 79 -12.93 9.69 -19.05
CA ASP A 79 -12.85 10.08 -20.47
C ASP A 79 -12.03 9.08 -21.33
N ASP A 80 -10.70 9.28 -21.40
CA ASP A 80 -9.77 8.52 -22.24
C ASP A 80 -8.76 7.68 -21.44
N VAL A 81 -8.97 7.49 -20.13
CA VAL A 81 -8.07 6.74 -19.26
C VAL A 81 -8.80 5.86 -18.27
N ASP A 82 -8.25 4.67 -18.05
CA ASP A 82 -8.69 3.70 -17.06
C ASP A 82 -7.67 3.63 -15.93
N ASN A 83 -8.12 3.81 -14.68
CA ASN A 83 -7.34 3.47 -13.50
C ASN A 83 -7.88 2.16 -12.90
N LEU A 84 -7.00 1.23 -12.56
CA LEU A 84 -7.39 0.07 -11.78
C LEU A 84 -7.29 0.41 -10.30
N VAL A 85 -8.39 0.22 -9.57
CA VAL A 85 -8.51 0.58 -8.16
C VAL A 85 -8.92 -0.61 -7.32
N VAL A 86 -8.18 -0.86 -6.25
CA VAL A 86 -8.52 -1.87 -5.24
C VAL A 86 -8.62 -1.19 -3.88
N VAL A 87 -9.77 -1.33 -3.22
CA VAL A 87 -10.03 -0.68 -1.94
C VAL A 87 -10.01 -1.69 -0.81
N LYS A 88 -9.21 -1.42 0.21
CA LYS A 88 -9.27 -2.08 1.51
C LYS A 88 -9.91 -1.12 2.51
N PRO A 89 -11.19 -1.32 2.86
CA PRO A 89 -11.88 -0.45 3.80
C PRO A 89 -11.21 -0.44 5.16
N GLY A 90 -11.08 0.75 5.74
CA GLY A 90 -10.70 0.98 7.13
C GLY A 90 -11.91 1.19 8.03
N THR A 91 -11.65 1.48 9.31
CA THR A 91 -12.70 1.81 10.28
C THR A 91 -13.05 3.30 10.26
N SER A 92 -12.26 4.14 9.59
CA SER A 92 -12.50 5.57 9.41
C SER A 92 -12.73 5.92 7.94
N THR A 93 -13.22 7.13 7.68
CA THR A 93 -13.38 7.71 6.33
C THR A 93 -12.09 8.35 5.80
N GLU A 94 -11.04 8.41 6.63
CA GLU A 94 -9.72 8.88 6.22
C GLU A 94 -9.09 7.90 5.23
N THR A 95 -8.32 8.42 4.27
CA THR A 95 -7.83 7.64 3.13
C THR A 95 -6.32 7.79 2.97
N LEU A 96 -5.66 6.66 2.74
CA LEU A 96 -4.29 6.58 2.24
C LEU A 96 -4.32 6.03 0.82
N VAL A 97 -3.65 6.69 -0.10
CA VAL A 97 -3.50 6.23 -1.49
C VAL A 97 -2.11 5.63 -1.67
N VAL A 98 -2.06 4.50 -2.35
CA VAL A 98 -0.81 3.88 -2.80
C VAL A 98 -0.91 3.72 -4.29
N GLY A 99 0.07 4.20 -5.05
CA GLY A 99 -0.01 4.23 -6.50
C GLY A 99 1.23 3.71 -7.20
N ALA A 100 1.03 3.27 -8.44
CA ALA A 100 2.03 3.02 -9.46
C ALA A 100 1.34 3.11 -10.81
N HIS A 101 2.01 3.56 -11.87
CA HIS A 101 1.39 3.49 -13.20
C HIS A 101 1.61 2.13 -13.87
N TYR A 102 0.64 1.71 -14.67
CA TYR A 102 0.75 0.42 -15.38
C TYR A 102 1.13 0.56 -16.85
N ASP A 103 0.91 1.72 -17.45
CA ASP A 103 1.32 1.97 -18.84
C ASP A 103 2.84 2.13 -18.97
N LYS A 104 3.31 2.18 -20.20
CA LYS A 104 4.71 2.35 -20.56
C LYS A 104 4.84 3.09 -21.89
N VAL A 105 6.00 3.64 -22.17
CA VAL A 105 6.33 4.17 -23.50
C VAL A 105 6.35 3.06 -24.58
N ALA A 106 6.32 3.45 -25.85
CA ALA A 106 6.31 2.49 -26.96
C ALA A 106 7.53 1.56 -27.00
N LYS A 107 8.70 1.99 -26.48
CA LYS A 107 9.96 1.24 -26.53
C LYS A 107 10.18 0.43 -25.27
N GLY A 108 10.84 -0.74 -25.39
CA GLY A 108 11.14 -1.62 -24.27
C GLY A 108 9.93 -2.35 -23.72
N CYS A 109 10.13 -3.13 -22.66
CA CYS A 109 9.06 -3.80 -21.95
C CYS A 109 8.49 -2.96 -20.80
N GLY A 110 9.11 -1.82 -20.43
CA GLY A 110 8.68 -1.06 -19.26
C GLY A 110 8.76 -1.91 -18.00
N ALA A 111 9.81 -2.71 -17.88
CA ALA A 111 9.98 -3.60 -16.73
C ALA A 111 10.39 -2.81 -15.49
N ILE A 112 11.33 -1.90 -15.63
CA ILE A 112 11.73 -0.96 -14.58
C ILE A 112 10.69 0.14 -14.48
N ASP A 113 10.29 0.71 -15.60
CA ASP A 113 9.36 1.82 -15.75
C ASP A 113 8.07 1.38 -16.45
N ASN A 114 6.99 0.95 -15.73
CA ASN A 114 6.95 0.86 -14.27
C ASN A 114 6.28 -0.46 -13.80
N TRP A 115 6.66 -1.62 -14.40
CA TRP A 115 6.14 -2.90 -13.90
C TRP A 115 6.63 -3.21 -12.49
N THR A 116 7.85 -2.75 -12.10
CA THR A 116 8.36 -2.90 -10.74
C THR A 116 7.47 -2.21 -9.71
N GLY A 117 6.96 -1.04 -10.01
CA GLY A 117 6.00 -0.32 -9.15
C GLY A 117 4.68 -1.08 -9.03
N VAL A 118 4.14 -1.60 -10.15
CA VAL A 118 2.91 -2.40 -10.16
C VAL A 118 3.06 -3.67 -9.32
N VAL A 119 4.18 -4.37 -9.44
CA VAL A 119 4.48 -5.56 -8.62
C VAL A 119 4.56 -5.19 -7.14
N ALA A 120 5.32 -4.16 -6.80
CA ALA A 120 5.42 -3.71 -5.41
C ALA A 120 4.06 -3.29 -4.83
N LEU A 121 3.23 -2.59 -5.62
CA LEU A 121 1.86 -2.19 -5.26
C LEU A 121 0.98 -3.41 -4.94
N ALA A 122 1.01 -4.43 -5.78
CA ALA A 122 0.22 -5.65 -5.59
C ALA A 122 0.69 -6.47 -4.37
N HIS A 123 2.00 -6.52 -4.11
CA HIS A 123 2.55 -7.15 -2.92
C HIS A 123 2.27 -6.37 -1.63
N LEU A 124 2.19 -5.04 -1.68
CA LEU A 124 1.68 -4.21 -0.58
C LEU A 124 0.22 -4.55 -0.26
N TYR A 125 -0.63 -4.67 -1.29
CA TYR A 125 -2.00 -5.12 -1.11
C TYR A 125 -2.06 -6.51 -0.45
N ARG A 126 -1.32 -7.51 -0.97
CA ARG A 126 -1.25 -8.87 -0.41
C ARG A 126 -0.95 -8.87 1.09
N THR A 127 -0.03 -8.02 1.51
CA THR A 127 0.37 -7.93 2.92
C THR A 127 -0.68 -7.18 3.74
N LEU A 128 -1.09 -5.99 3.28
CA LEU A 128 -1.95 -5.10 4.04
C LEU A 128 -3.41 -5.60 4.13
N ARG A 129 -3.88 -6.42 3.15
CA ARG A 129 -5.22 -7.02 3.24
C ARG A 129 -5.42 -7.94 4.46
N GLN A 130 -4.34 -8.44 5.05
CA GLN A 130 -4.36 -9.31 6.22
C GLN A 130 -4.67 -8.56 7.52
N PHE A 131 -4.62 -7.24 7.52
CA PHE A 131 -4.87 -6.38 8.67
C PHE A 131 -6.23 -5.70 8.57
N ALA A 132 -6.71 -5.21 9.72
CA ALA A 132 -7.84 -4.29 9.79
C ALA A 132 -7.28 -2.85 9.94
N PRO A 133 -7.15 -2.07 8.87
CA PRO A 133 -6.59 -0.74 8.96
C PRO A 133 -7.58 0.24 9.59
N THR A 134 -7.06 1.29 10.21
CA THR A 134 -7.86 2.43 10.66
C THR A 134 -8.34 3.27 9.50
N LYS A 135 -7.43 3.60 8.58
CA LYS A 135 -7.73 4.37 7.37
C LYS A 135 -8.06 3.44 6.21
N THR A 136 -8.93 3.91 5.33
CA THR A 136 -9.19 3.20 4.08
C THR A 136 -7.94 3.27 3.20
N LEU A 137 -7.44 2.09 2.76
CA LEU A 137 -6.32 1.99 1.83
C LEU A 137 -6.85 1.87 0.41
N VAL A 138 -6.42 2.75 -0.47
CA VAL A 138 -6.79 2.78 -1.89
C VAL A 138 -5.54 2.50 -2.71
N PHE A 139 -5.48 1.31 -3.31
CA PHE A 139 -4.38 0.90 -4.21
C PHE A 139 -4.79 1.24 -5.63
N VAL A 140 -3.98 2.00 -6.33
CA VAL A 140 -4.30 2.50 -7.67
C VAL A 140 -3.17 2.18 -8.63
N ALA A 141 -3.49 1.43 -9.70
CA ALA A 141 -2.62 1.38 -10.86
C ALA A 141 -3.13 2.44 -11.86
N PHE A 142 -2.35 3.50 -12.04
CA PHE A 142 -2.71 4.63 -12.90
C PHE A 142 -2.45 4.30 -14.37
N GLY A 143 -3.36 4.73 -15.24
CA GLY A 143 -3.17 4.67 -16.67
C GLY A 143 -2.63 5.97 -17.25
N ARG A 144 -1.90 5.87 -18.37
CA ARG A 144 -1.41 7.00 -19.17
C ARG A 144 -0.59 8.02 -18.38
N GLU A 145 0.26 7.53 -17.48
CA GLU A 145 1.27 8.33 -16.80
C GLU A 145 2.22 8.95 -17.82
N GLU A 146 2.72 8.12 -18.73
CA GLU A 146 3.68 8.45 -19.80
C GLU A 146 3.15 9.47 -20.83
N HIS A 147 1.86 9.72 -20.80
CA HIS A 147 1.17 10.73 -21.61
C HIS A 147 0.83 12.00 -20.81
N GLY A 148 1.50 12.21 -19.69
CA GLY A 148 1.36 13.42 -18.87
C GLY A 148 0.46 13.25 -17.66
N LEU A 149 0.55 12.14 -16.94
CA LEU A 149 -0.12 11.87 -15.66
C LEU A 149 -1.65 11.86 -15.78
N VAL A 150 -2.19 11.33 -16.89
CA VAL A 150 -3.62 11.49 -17.20
C VAL A 150 -4.48 10.84 -16.12
N GLY A 151 -4.15 9.59 -15.70
CA GLY A 151 -4.91 8.85 -14.71
C GLY A 151 -4.90 9.49 -13.32
N SER A 152 -3.73 9.90 -12.84
CA SER A 152 -3.61 10.53 -11.52
C SER A 152 -4.22 11.94 -11.48
N ARG A 153 -4.15 12.70 -12.58
CA ARG A 153 -4.86 13.98 -12.72
C ARG A 153 -6.36 13.79 -12.68
N ALA A 154 -6.89 12.82 -13.43
CA ALA A 154 -8.32 12.52 -13.46
C ALA A 154 -8.81 12.12 -12.06
N MET A 155 -8.12 11.22 -11.39
CA MET A 155 -8.45 10.82 -10.02
C MET A 155 -8.46 12.02 -9.07
N THR A 156 -7.40 12.85 -9.08
CA THR A 156 -7.32 13.99 -8.16
C THR A 156 -8.34 15.07 -8.45
N ALA A 157 -8.69 15.29 -9.71
CA ALA A 157 -9.75 16.23 -10.12
C ALA A 157 -11.15 15.76 -9.68
N ALA A 158 -11.39 14.45 -9.62
CA ALA A 158 -12.64 13.86 -9.17
C ALA A 158 -12.86 13.94 -7.65
N ILE A 159 -11.83 14.28 -6.86
CA ILE A 159 -11.96 14.44 -5.40
C ILE A 159 -12.69 15.77 -5.12
N PRO A 160 -13.89 15.76 -4.48
CA PRO A 160 -14.57 16.99 -4.06
C PRO A 160 -13.71 17.82 -3.10
N ASP A 161 -13.81 19.17 -3.17
CA ASP A 161 -12.98 20.06 -2.36
C ASP A 161 -13.14 19.84 -0.86
N ASP A 162 -14.34 19.56 -0.40
CA ASP A 162 -14.67 19.27 0.99
C ASP A 162 -14.17 17.89 1.48
N GLN A 163 -13.73 17.04 0.55
CA GLN A 163 -13.16 15.72 0.87
C GLN A 163 -11.65 15.66 0.82
N VAL A 164 -10.97 16.66 0.25
CA VAL A 164 -9.50 16.68 0.14
C VAL A 164 -8.81 16.45 1.49
N ALA A 165 -9.38 17.00 2.57
CA ALA A 165 -8.83 16.84 3.92
C ALA A 165 -8.83 15.38 4.42
N ARG A 166 -9.66 14.50 3.87
CA ARG A 166 -9.72 13.08 4.23
C ARG A 166 -8.59 12.24 3.61
N TYR A 167 -7.97 12.73 2.55
CA TYR A 167 -6.81 12.07 1.92
C TYR A 167 -5.55 12.43 2.71
N CYS A 168 -5.12 11.56 3.62
CA CYS A 168 -4.05 11.83 4.58
C CYS A 168 -2.68 11.84 3.94
N ALA A 169 -2.43 10.93 3.02
CA ALA A 169 -1.19 10.84 2.25
C ALA A 169 -1.34 9.98 0.99
N MET A 170 -0.42 10.16 0.04
CA MET A 170 -0.23 9.30 -1.12
C MET A 170 1.24 8.87 -1.21
N VAL A 171 1.46 7.55 -1.38
CA VAL A 171 2.77 6.95 -1.63
C VAL A 171 2.77 6.41 -3.04
N ASN A 172 3.59 6.97 -3.92
CA ASN A 172 3.77 6.53 -5.29
C ASN A 172 5.03 5.68 -5.42
N LEU A 173 4.95 4.61 -6.20
CA LEU A 173 6.05 3.70 -6.51
C LEU A 173 6.33 3.78 -8.00
N ASP A 174 7.49 4.30 -8.36
CA ASP A 174 7.79 4.59 -9.75
C ASP A 174 9.25 4.30 -10.06
N SER A 175 9.48 3.38 -11.02
CA SER A 175 10.82 3.03 -11.49
C SER A 175 11.74 2.52 -10.36
N LEU A 176 11.29 1.51 -9.60
CA LEU A 176 12.14 0.74 -8.70
C LEU A 176 13.06 -0.20 -9.50
N GLY A 177 14.12 -0.74 -8.85
CA GLY A 177 14.83 -1.89 -9.40
C GLY A 177 16.20 -1.62 -10.02
N LEU A 178 16.80 -0.42 -9.87
CA LEU A 178 18.19 -0.18 -10.25
C LEU A 178 19.09 0.07 -9.03
N ALA A 179 18.61 0.83 -8.05
CA ALA A 179 19.34 1.19 -6.84
C ALA A 179 18.47 1.02 -5.58
N ALA A 180 19.06 1.25 -4.42
CA ALA A 180 18.31 1.35 -3.17
C ALA A 180 17.22 2.43 -3.29
N PRO A 181 16.12 2.34 -2.49
CA PRO A 181 15.04 3.31 -2.54
C PRO A 181 15.52 4.74 -2.33
N GLN A 182 14.98 5.63 -3.12
CA GLN A 182 15.20 7.07 -3.06
C GLN A 182 13.86 7.79 -3.16
N VAL A 183 13.83 9.03 -2.69
CA VAL A 183 12.70 9.93 -2.88
C VAL A 183 12.99 10.94 -3.99
N ALA A 184 11.98 11.18 -4.84
CA ALA A 184 12.03 12.25 -5.84
C ALA A 184 11.62 13.59 -5.17
N ASP A 185 12.59 14.35 -4.67
CA ASP A 185 12.37 15.57 -3.88
C ASP A 185 11.50 16.62 -4.58
N ASN A 186 11.66 16.75 -5.91
CA ASN A 186 10.91 17.74 -6.70
C ASN A 186 9.46 17.34 -7.04
N MET A 187 9.07 16.11 -6.73
CA MET A 187 7.74 15.55 -6.96
C MET A 187 7.02 15.20 -5.65
N SER A 188 7.63 15.53 -4.51
CA SER A 188 7.19 15.12 -3.18
C SER A 188 6.98 16.31 -2.26
N SER A 189 6.03 16.21 -1.33
CA SER A 189 5.87 17.20 -0.28
C SER A 189 6.97 17.06 0.77
N LYS A 190 7.48 18.16 1.30
CA LYS A 190 8.60 18.17 2.25
C LYS A 190 8.36 17.31 3.49
N ALA A 191 7.15 17.38 4.06
CA ALA A 191 6.80 16.58 5.23
C ALA A 191 6.86 15.08 4.93
N MET A 192 6.40 14.63 3.76
CA MET A 192 6.46 13.23 3.35
C MET A 192 7.89 12.78 3.06
N VAL A 193 8.75 13.65 2.54
CA VAL A 193 10.20 13.36 2.37
C VAL A 193 10.85 13.11 3.72
N ALA A 194 10.71 14.03 4.68
CA ALA A 194 11.27 13.88 6.03
C ALA A 194 10.70 12.65 6.76
N PHE A 195 9.42 12.34 6.55
CA PHE A 195 8.80 11.14 7.09
C PHE A 195 9.42 9.87 6.51
N ALA A 196 9.58 9.77 5.19
CA ALA A 196 10.20 8.61 4.53
C ALA A 196 11.64 8.39 5.01
N GLU A 197 12.42 9.47 5.14
CA GLU A 197 13.78 9.42 5.67
C GLU A 197 13.82 8.87 7.11
N SER A 198 12.91 9.34 7.97
CA SER A 198 12.82 8.83 9.35
C SER A 198 12.49 7.35 9.41
N VAL A 199 11.57 6.88 8.56
CA VAL A 199 11.18 5.46 8.48
C VAL A 199 12.32 4.61 7.94
N ALA A 200 13.01 5.06 6.90
CA ALA A 200 14.16 4.36 6.32
C ALA A 200 15.29 4.19 7.34
N LYS A 201 15.58 5.25 8.10
CA LYS A 201 16.59 5.24 9.18
C LYS A 201 16.26 4.20 10.25
N GLU A 202 15.03 4.16 10.73
CA GLU A 202 14.62 3.19 11.75
C GLU A 202 14.68 1.74 11.24
N LEU A 203 14.32 1.51 9.98
CA LEU A 203 14.40 0.19 9.34
C LEU A 203 15.82 -0.19 8.95
N GLN A 204 16.77 0.72 9.05
CA GLN A 204 18.14 0.58 8.54
C GLN A 204 18.16 0.21 7.04
N VAL A 205 17.19 0.74 6.28
CA VAL A 205 17.14 0.61 4.82
C VAL A 205 17.97 1.72 4.21
N PRO A 206 18.92 1.41 3.30
CA PRO A 206 19.59 2.44 2.52
C PRO A 206 18.58 3.32 1.82
N PHE A 207 18.70 4.64 1.95
CA PHE A 207 17.75 5.61 1.43
C PHE A 207 18.47 6.82 0.87
N GLY A 208 18.04 7.29 -0.28
CA GLY A 208 18.63 8.43 -0.96
C GLY A 208 17.63 9.51 -1.32
N HIS A 209 18.14 10.64 -1.78
CA HIS A 209 17.42 11.77 -2.31
C HIS A 209 17.84 12.03 -3.75
N ALA A 210 16.88 12.30 -4.62
CA ALA A 210 17.15 12.67 -6.00
C ALA A 210 16.25 13.82 -6.46
N ARG A 211 16.77 14.63 -7.38
CA ARG A 211 15.98 15.60 -8.14
C ARG A 211 16.02 15.19 -9.60
N ILE A 212 14.89 14.76 -10.13
CA ILE A 212 14.78 14.28 -11.50
C ILE A 212 14.33 15.46 -12.37
N GLY A 213 15.28 16.14 -12.99
CA GLY A 213 15.00 17.33 -13.80
C GLY A 213 14.15 17.02 -15.03
N GLY A 214 13.12 17.83 -15.29
CA GLY A 214 12.24 17.69 -16.45
C GLY A 214 11.22 16.56 -16.37
N ALA A 215 11.20 15.76 -15.27
CA ALA A 215 10.23 14.70 -15.06
C ALA A 215 9.18 15.08 -14.00
N ASN A 216 8.06 14.38 -14.06
CA ASN A 216 6.99 14.36 -13.07
C ASN A 216 6.58 12.91 -12.83
N SER A 217 5.79 12.67 -11.81
CA SER A 217 5.22 11.36 -11.50
C SER A 217 3.85 11.52 -10.86
N ASP A 218 3.11 10.43 -10.67
CA ASP A 218 1.72 10.41 -10.21
C ASP A 218 1.49 11.03 -8.82
N SER A 219 2.53 11.23 -8.01
CA SER A 219 2.45 12.02 -6.77
C SER A 219 2.21 13.52 -7.02
N THR A 220 2.65 14.05 -8.18
CA THR A 220 2.58 15.50 -8.49
C THR A 220 1.16 16.06 -8.48
N PRO A 221 0.14 15.43 -9.10
CA PRO A 221 -1.25 15.92 -9.02
C PRO A 221 -1.79 15.96 -7.58
N PHE A 222 -1.41 14.99 -6.74
CA PHE A 222 -1.81 14.96 -5.32
C PHE A 222 -1.20 16.13 -4.54
N VAL A 223 0.12 16.37 -4.71
CA VAL A 223 0.80 17.53 -4.10
C VAL A 223 0.12 18.83 -4.52
N LYS A 224 -0.19 19.01 -5.83
CA LYS A 224 -0.89 20.20 -6.35
C LYS A 224 -2.29 20.35 -5.78
N ARG A 225 -2.97 19.23 -5.45
CA ARG A 225 -4.29 19.21 -4.83
C ARG A 225 -4.24 19.48 -3.32
N GLY A 226 -3.05 19.67 -2.74
CA GLY A 226 -2.86 19.86 -1.29
C GLY A 226 -2.94 18.56 -0.50
N ILE A 227 -2.79 17.41 -1.15
CA ILE A 227 -2.70 16.11 -0.51
C ILE A 227 -1.21 15.77 -0.33
N PRO A 228 -0.75 15.49 0.90
CA PRO A 228 0.64 15.09 1.13
C PRO A 228 1.00 13.86 0.29
N ALA A 229 2.04 13.96 -0.52
CA ALA A 229 2.42 12.85 -1.41
C ALA A 229 3.93 12.80 -1.62
N LEU A 230 4.43 11.61 -1.99
CA LEU A 230 5.81 11.41 -2.42
C LEU A 230 5.88 10.33 -3.49
N THR A 231 6.97 10.38 -4.29
CA THR A 231 7.38 9.29 -5.18
C THR A 231 8.64 8.63 -4.64
N LEU A 232 8.55 7.31 -4.39
CA LEU A 232 9.69 6.42 -4.16
C LEU A 232 10.13 5.83 -5.48
N HIS A 233 11.41 5.88 -5.76
CA HIS A 233 12.06 5.28 -6.93
C HIS A 233 13.34 4.56 -6.54
N GLY A 234 13.92 3.80 -7.47
CA GLY A 234 15.21 3.14 -7.29
C GLY A 234 16.12 3.39 -8.50
N LEU A 235 16.16 4.62 -8.99
CA LEU A 235 16.95 4.99 -10.16
C LEU A 235 18.41 5.23 -9.78
N ASP A 236 19.31 4.86 -10.67
CA ASP A 236 20.75 5.14 -10.57
C ASP A 236 21.22 6.08 -11.70
N SER A 237 22.52 6.32 -11.78
CA SER A 237 23.12 7.15 -12.83
C SER A 237 22.99 6.59 -14.25
N ASN A 238 22.58 5.31 -14.39
CA ASN A 238 22.36 4.65 -15.67
C ASN A 238 20.90 4.70 -16.13
N ALA A 239 19.98 5.18 -15.29
CA ALA A 239 18.54 5.17 -15.55
C ALA A 239 18.20 5.75 -16.94
N LEU A 240 18.75 6.92 -17.30
CA LEU A 240 18.53 7.55 -18.62
C LEU A 240 19.00 6.71 -19.82
N ARG A 241 19.83 5.68 -19.59
CA ARG A 241 20.27 4.76 -20.64
C ARG A 241 19.38 3.54 -20.77
N LEU A 242 18.52 3.32 -19.79
CA LEU A 242 17.63 2.16 -19.68
C LEU A 242 16.19 2.55 -19.92
N LEU A 243 15.65 3.49 -19.13
CA LEU A 243 14.27 3.92 -19.22
C LEU A 243 13.96 4.52 -20.60
N HIS A 244 12.75 4.29 -21.06
CA HIS A 244 12.25 4.77 -22.37
C HIS A 244 13.07 4.28 -23.57
N THR A 245 13.82 3.18 -23.39
CA THR A 245 14.62 2.54 -24.46
C THR A 245 14.30 1.04 -24.58
N PRO A 246 14.71 0.39 -25.69
CA PRO A 246 14.58 -1.07 -25.81
C PRO A 246 15.32 -1.88 -24.73
N ARG A 247 16.12 -1.22 -23.88
CA ARG A 247 16.89 -1.87 -22.80
C ARG A 247 16.14 -2.00 -21.50
N ASP A 248 14.97 -1.36 -21.37
CA ASP A 248 14.10 -1.56 -20.21
C ASP A 248 13.42 -2.92 -20.32
N GLN A 249 14.09 -3.92 -19.75
CA GLN A 249 13.77 -5.34 -19.83
C GLN A 249 13.82 -5.99 -18.46
N PRO A 250 13.08 -7.09 -18.22
CA PRO A 250 13.00 -7.74 -16.91
C PRO A 250 14.36 -8.20 -16.35
N GLU A 251 15.32 -8.57 -17.21
CA GLU A 251 16.67 -9.00 -16.81
C GLU A 251 17.51 -7.87 -16.21
N LYS A 252 17.06 -6.62 -16.35
CA LYS A 252 17.73 -5.45 -15.76
C LYS A 252 17.22 -5.12 -14.36
N VAL A 253 16.12 -5.73 -13.93
CA VAL A 253 15.54 -5.45 -12.63
C VAL A 253 16.35 -6.10 -11.52
N ASN A 254 16.82 -5.29 -10.58
CA ASN A 254 17.39 -5.76 -9.33
C ASN A 254 16.26 -6.01 -8.30
N ALA A 255 15.98 -7.27 -8.03
CA ALA A 255 14.91 -7.68 -7.11
C ALA A 255 15.07 -7.12 -5.70
N THR A 256 16.30 -7.06 -5.17
CA THR A 256 16.59 -6.48 -3.85
C THR A 256 16.19 -5.02 -3.78
N SER A 257 16.42 -4.24 -4.83
CA SER A 257 15.99 -2.84 -4.92
C SER A 257 14.47 -2.70 -4.78
N VAL A 258 13.70 -3.51 -5.53
CA VAL A 258 12.23 -3.50 -5.49
C VAL A 258 11.74 -3.97 -4.11
N TYR A 259 12.35 -5.02 -3.56
CA TYR A 259 12.01 -5.52 -2.23
C TYR A 259 12.26 -4.48 -1.12
N LEU A 260 13.37 -3.74 -1.19
CA LEU A 260 13.63 -2.64 -0.24
C LEU A 260 12.61 -1.52 -0.38
N GLY A 261 12.23 -1.17 -1.60
CA GLY A 261 11.15 -0.20 -1.86
C GLY A 261 9.80 -0.65 -1.28
N TYR A 262 9.43 -1.92 -1.52
CA TYR A 262 8.25 -2.53 -0.92
C TYR A 262 8.29 -2.48 0.62
N ARG A 263 9.40 -2.85 1.25
CA ARG A 263 9.53 -2.82 2.71
C ARG A 263 9.41 -1.43 3.30
N LEU A 264 10.04 -0.45 2.66
CA LEU A 264 9.95 0.96 3.08
C LEU A 264 8.52 1.47 2.97
N ALA A 265 7.87 1.27 1.81
CA ALA A 265 6.48 1.69 1.59
C ALA A 265 5.52 1.01 2.58
N LEU A 266 5.69 -0.30 2.85
CA LEU A 266 4.89 -1.03 3.83
C LEU A 266 4.97 -0.40 5.23
N ALA A 267 6.18 -0.12 5.69
CA ALA A 267 6.37 0.50 7.01
C ALA A 267 5.84 1.93 7.07
N MET A 268 5.99 2.69 5.99
CA MET A 268 5.39 4.02 5.87
C MET A 268 3.87 3.95 5.99
N LEU A 269 3.22 3.06 5.24
CA LEU A 269 1.77 2.90 5.25
C LEU A 269 1.25 2.46 6.62
N ALA A 270 1.94 1.52 7.28
CA ALA A 270 1.57 1.08 8.62
C ALA A 270 1.63 2.24 9.65
N ARG A 271 2.59 3.16 9.54
CA ARG A 271 2.69 4.32 10.43
C ARG A 271 1.71 5.42 10.06
N LEU A 272 1.50 5.68 8.77
CA LEU A 272 0.50 6.63 8.30
C LEU A 272 -0.91 6.21 8.71
N ASP A 273 -1.19 4.91 8.77
CA ASP A 273 -2.47 4.38 9.24
C ASP A 273 -2.75 4.76 10.69
N GLN A 274 -1.73 4.76 11.54
CA GLN A 274 -1.85 5.09 12.96
C GLN A 274 -1.68 6.58 13.29
N ALA A 275 -1.08 7.36 12.40
CA ALA A 275 -0.85 8.78 12.61
C ALA A 275 -2.11 9.62 12.36
N PRO A 276 -2.27 10.80 13.00
CA PRO A 276 -3.32 11.75 12.63
C PRO A 276 -3.21 12.16 11.14
N CYS A 277 -4.34 12.32 10.45
CA CYS A 277 -4.37 12.71 9.03
C CYS A 277 -3.69 14.07 8.76
N THR A 278 -3.58 14.89 9.76
CA THR A 278 -2.89 16.20 9.70
C THR A 278 -1.37 16.10 9.83
N ALA A 279 -0.83 14.96 10.26
CA ALA A 279 0.61 14.84 10.61
C ALA A 279 1.55 15.20 9.44
N GLN A 280 1.13 14.95 8.20
CA GLN A 280 1.93 15.22 7.00
C GLN A 280 1.52 16.49 6.25
N ARG A 281 0.56 17.28 6.79
CA ARG A 281 0.05 18.50 6.14
C ARG A 281 0.75 19.77 6.62
N GLY A 282 1.53 19.69 7.70
CA GLY A 282 2.26 20.82 8.28
C GLY A 282 3.66 20.92 7.71
N GLY A 283 3.92 21.93 6.90
CA GLY A 283 5.26 22.24 6.39
C GLY A 283 5.21 23.45 5.47
#